data_8ca7fac2c937e9f65784792290414ac1
#
_entry.id   8ca7fac2c937e9f65784792290414ac1
#
_cell.length_a   1.000
_cell.length_b   1.000
_cell.length_c   1.000
_cell.angle_alpha   90.00
_cell.angle_beta   90.00
_cell.angle_gamma   90.00
#
_symmetry.space_group_name_H-M   'P 1'
#
loop_
_entity.id
_entity.type
_entity.pdbx_description
1 polymer ?
#
loop_
_entity_poly.entity_id
_entity_poly.type
_entity_poly.pdbx_seq_one_letter_code
_entity_poly.pdbx_strand_id
1 'polypeptide(L)'
;MKFSSKVEKCGLSPMRKFHPYAVAAEAKGKKIYHLNIGQPDVETPKQFFDTIREFNQPVLEYAPSPGMPVLIDAIQKYYDDLDMHFEKDEILITTGGSEALQIVLECILDDGDEILIPEPFYPNYNTMAYTCGARIHPIPTSPHDGYHYADRAKVEAEINEHTRA
;
A
#
# COMPACT_ATOMS: atom_id res chain seq x y z
N MET A 1 -3.32 -28.88 10.75
CA MET A 1 -3.99 -27.98 9.79
C MET A 1 -2.95 -27.59 8.76
N LYS A 2 -3.27 -27.62 7.47
CA LYS A 2 -2.34 -27.21 6.39
C LYS A 2 -2.76 -25.82 5.91
N PHE A 3 -1.82 -24.91 5.76
CA PHE A 3 -2.07 -23.60 5.16
C PHE A 3 -2.28 -23.71 3.64
N SER A 4 -2.90 -22.71 3.03
CA SER A 4 -3.00 -22.65 1.58
C SER A 4 -1.62 -22.44 0.95
N SER A 5 -1.42 -22.93 -0.27
CA SER A 5 -0.18 -22.74 -1.02
C SER A 5 0.10 -21.25 -1.30
N LYS A 6 -0.93 -20.40 -1.34
CA LYS A 6 -0.80 -18.94 -1.47
C LYS A 6 -0.11 -18.35 -0.24
N VAL A 7 -0.55 -18.71 0.96
CA VAL A 7 0.05 -18.26 2.22
C VAL A 7 1.46 -18.81 2.42
N GLU A 8 1.72 -20.06 2.00
CA GLU A 8 3.08 -20.65 2.10
C GLU A 8 4.12 -19.88 1.24
N LYS A 9 3.69 -19.17 0.19
CA LYS A 9 4.55 -18.30 -0.63
C LYS A 9 4.82 -16.95 0.01
N CYS A 10 3.99 -16.51 0.97
CA CYS A 10 4.16 -15.22 1.63
C CYS A 10 5.33 -15.30 2.62
N GLY A 11 6.35 -14.51 2.40
CA GLY A 11 7.50 -14.39 3.31
C GLY A 11 7.26 -13.39 4.44
N LEU A 12 8.14 -13.43 5.44
CA LEU A 12 8.19 -12.37 6.46
C LEU A 12 8.75 -11.07 5.84
N SER A 13 8.26 -9.93 6.35
CA SER A 13 8.72 -8.62 5.89
C SER A 13 10.25 -8.47 6.04
N PRO A 14 11.00 -8.27 4.95
CA PRO A 14 12.44 -8.09 5.01
C PRO A 14 12.85 -6.83 5.78
N MET A 15 11.99 -5.81 5.81
CA MET A 15 12.24 -4.57 6.56
C MET A 15 12.31 -4.79 8.07
N ARG A 16 11.64 -5.82 8.59
CA ARG A 16 11.62 -6.17 10.02
C ARG A 16 12.69 -7.17 10.42
N LYS A 17 13.45 -7.70 9.49
CA LYS A 17 14.50 -8.70 9.72
C LYS A 17 15.53 -8.25 10.76
N PHE A 18 15.87 -6.97 10.77
CA PHE A 18 16.87 -6.40 11.66
C PHE A 18 16.32 -5.87 12.98
N HIS A 19 15.00 -5.89 13.18
CA HIS A 19 14.38 -5.40 14.42
C HIS A 19 14.96 -6.01 15.70
N PRO A 20 15.18 -7.33 15.83
CA PRO A 20 15.77 -7.90 17.05
C PRO A 20 17.18 -7.36 17.35
N TYR A 21 17.97 -7.06 16.31
CA TYR A 21 19.31 -6.49 16.47
C TYR A 21 19.25 -5.03 16.93
N ALA A 22 18.28 -4.26 16.43
CA ALA A 22 18.05 -2.90 16.87
C ALA A 22 17.68 -2.86 18.36
N VAL A 23 16.70 -3.67 18.79
CA VAL A 23 16.29 -3.80 20.18
C VAL A 23 17.46 -4.20 21.09
N ALA A 24 18.28 -5.18 20.68
CA ALA A 24 19.44 -5.60 21.45
C ALA A 24 20.54 -4.52 21.56
N ALA A 25 20.66 -3.66 20.56
CA ALA A 25 21.61 -2.54 20.58
C ALA A 25 21.09 -1.38 21.44
N GLU A 26 19.81 -1.06 21.36
CA GLU A 26 19.14 -0.05 22.20
C GLU A 26 19.21 -0.43 23.69
N ALA A 27 19.02 -1.70 24.03
CA ALA A 27 19.18 -2.21 25.39
C ALA A 27 20.62 -2.02 25.95
N LYS A 28 21.60 -1.84 25.06
CA LYS A 28 23.00 -1.51 25.41
C LYS A 28 23.28 0.00 25.37
N GLY A 29 22.25 0.84 25.31
CA GLY A 29 22.37 2.30 25.30
C GLY A 29 22.80 2.89 23.95
N LYS A 30 22.79 2.12 22.84
CA LYS A 30 23.09 2.65 21.52
C LYS A 30 21.88 3.32 20.91
N LYS A 31 22.06 4.52 20.36
CA LYS A 31 21.02 5.20 19.57
C LYS A 31 20.92 4.55 18.20
N ILE A 32 19.72 4.10 17.84
CA ILE A 32 19.43 3.51 16.52
C ILE A 32 18.62 4.50 15.67
N TYR A 33 18.98 4.64 14.41
CA TYR A 33 18.27 5.43 13.42
C TYR A 33 17.56 4.47 12.45
N HIS A 34 16.23 4.45 12.47
CA HIS A 34 15.42 3.59 11.63
C HIS A 34 15.18 4.24 10.27
N LEU A 35 15.97 3.87 9.27
CA LEU A 35 15.83 4.34 7.87
C LEU A 35 15.03 3.36 6.99
N ASN A 36 14.57 2.26 7.58
CA ASN A 36 13.83 1.19 6.91
C ASN A 36 12.31 1.32 7.02
N ILE A 37 11.81 2.35 7.70
CA ILE A 37 10.38 2.62 7.89
C ILE A 37 10.15 4.10 7.61
N GLY A 38 9.19 4.40 6.74
CA GLY A 38 8.75 5.78 6.44
C GLY A 38 7.84 6.32 7.55
N GLN A 39 8.38 6.46 8.76
CA GLN A 39 7.64 7.04 9.89
C GLN A 39 7.63 8.56 9.76
N PRO A 40 6.45 9.23 9.76
CA PRO A 40 6.39 10.69 9.80
C PRO A 40 7.07 11.25 11.05
N ASP A 41 7.82 12.33 10.89
CA ASP A 41 8.48 13.08 11.97
C ASP A 41 7.91 14.49 12.16
N VAL A 42 6.88 14.84 11.39
CA VAL A 42 6.10 16.07 11.54
C VAL A 42 4.90 15.84 12.47
N GLU A 43 4.52 16.87 13.23
CA GLU A 43 3.38 16.80 14.12
C GLU A 43 2.07 16.59 13.34
N THR A 44 1.23 15.69 13.82
CA THR A 44 -0.13 15.53 13.29
C THR A 44 -0.92 16.82 13.52
N PRO A 45 -1.66 17.32 12.52
CA PRO A 45 -2.43 18.55 12.66
C PRO A 45 -3.35 18.53 13.89
N LYS A 46 -3.35 19.64 14.63
CA LYS A 46 -4.16 19.77 15.85
C LYS A 46 -5.65 19.50 15.60
N GLN A 47 -6.16 19.89 14.44
CA GLN A 47 -7.54 19.69 14.02
C GLN A 47 -7.98 18.23 14.08
N PHE A 48 -7.06 17.29 13.75
CA PHE A 48 -7.34 15.86 13.84
C PHE A 48 -7.69 15.44 15.29
N PHE A 49 -6.90 15.87 16.26
CA PHE A 49 -7.14 15.53 17.65
C PHE A 49 -8.35 16.27 18.24
N ASP A 50 -8.57 17.51 17.83
CA ASP A 50 -9.72 18.29 18.29
C ASP A 50 -11.03 17.65 17.80
N THR A 51 -11.11 17.27 16.52
CA THR A 51 -12.26 16.54 15.95
C THR A 51 -12.56 15.24 16.69
N ILE A 52 -11.52 14.47 17.04
CA ILE A 52 -11.71 13.22 17.81
C ILE A 52 -12.25 13.51 19.21
N ARG A 53 -11.77 14.55 19.89
CA ARG A 53 -12.24 14.92 21.22
C ARG A 53 -13.69 15.44 21.22
N GLU A 54 -14.09 16.12 20.15
CA GLU A 54 -15.43 16.64 19.97
C GLU A 54 -16.43 15.60 19.46
N PHE A 55 -15.91 14.44 18.98
CA PHE A 55 -16.76 13.35 18.49
C PHE A 55 -17.54 12.73 19.66
N ASN A 56 -18.84 13.01 19.69
CA ASN A 56 -19.73 12.60 20.77
C ASN A 56 -21.03 12.01 20.20
N GLN A 57 -20.89 10.88 19.49
CA GLN A 57 -22.04 10.12 19.01
C GLN A 57 -22.44 9.06 20.04
N PRO A 58 -23.69 9.04 20.51
CA PRO A 58 -24.14 8.09 21.53
C PRO A 58 -24.21 6.65 20.99
N VAL A 59 -24.34 6.48 19.68
CA VAL A 59 -24.36 5.17 19.01
C VAL A 59 -23.43 5.22 17.80
N LEU A 60 -22.55 4.24 17.68
CA LEU A 60 -21.73 4.02 16.48
C LEU A 60 -22.47 3.04 15.58
N GLU A 61 -23.06 3.54 14.51
CA GLU A 61 -23.76 2.75 13.51
C GLU A 61 -22.79 2.21 12.44
N TYR A 62 -23.25 1.25 11.64
CA TYR A 62 -22.52 0.82 10.45
C TYR A 62 -22.40 1.96 9.45
N ALA A 63 -21.21 2.11 8.88
CA ALA A 63 -21.03 2.99 7.74
C ALA A 63 -21.71 2.41 6.49
N PRO A 64 -22.19 3.25 5.55
CA PRO A 64 -22.56 2.79 4.21
C PRO A 64 -21.41 2.05 3.52
N SER A 65 -21.73 1.06 2.67
CA SER A 65 -20.71 0.22 2.02
C SER A 65 -19.64 1.00 1.25
N PRO A 66 -19.93 2.08 0.50
CA PRO A 66 -18.90 2.86 -0.16
C PRO A 66 -18.13 3.79 0.78
N GLY A 67 -18.61 4.00 2.01
CA GLY A 67 -18.02 4.90 3.01
C GLY A 67 -19.01 5.97 3.48
N MET A 68 -18.58 6.75 4.47
CA MET A 68 -19.38 7.87 4.99
C MET A 68 -19.49 8.99 3.95
N PRO A 69 -20.71 9.48 3.62
CA PRO A 69 -20.88 10.52 2.60
C PRO A 69 -20.03 11.77 2.84
N VAL A 70 -19.93 12.21 4.09
CA VAL A 70 -19.11 13.38 4.47
C VAL A 70 -17.62 13.18 4.12
N LEU A 71 -17.11 11.97 4.22
CA LEU A 71 -15.73 11.67 3.86
C LEU A 71 -15.55 11.59 2.34
N ILE A 72 -16.52 10.99 1.63
CA ILE A 72 -16.54 10.96 0.16
C ILE A 72 -16.56 12.37 -0.41
N ASP A 73 -17.40 13.26 0.14
CA ASP A 73 -17.47 14.67 -0.27
C ASP A 73 -16.15 15.41 -0.04
N ALA A 74 -15.49 15.15 1.09
CA ALA A 74 -14.20 15.75 1.40
C ALA A 74 -13.07 15.24 0.48
N ILE A 75 -13.08 13.94 0.14
CA ILE A 75 -12.11 13.35 -0.80
C ILE A 75 -12.35 13.86 -2.21
N GLN A 76 -13.59 13.92 -2.67
CA GLN A 76 -13.94 14.49 -3.98
C GLN A 76 -13.37 15.92 -4.10
N LYS A 77 -13.67 16.77 -3.11
CA LYS A 77 -13.12 18.12 -3.07
C LYS A 77 -11.60 18.16 -3.07
N TYR A 78 -10.95 17.29 -2.32
CA TYR A 78 -9.48 17.21 -2.29
C TYR A 78 -8.90 16.91 -3.67
N TYR A 79 -9.51 16.00 -4.42
CA TYR A 79 -9.07 15.66 -5.77
C TYR A 79 -9.43 16.76 -6.77
N ASP A 80 -10.58 17.44 -6.63
CA ASP A 80 -10.93 18.60 -7.44
C ASP A 80 -9.91 19.73 -7.30
N ASP A 81 -9.41 19.97 -6.08
CA ASP A 81 -8.35 20.95 -5.80
C ASP A 81 -7.00 20.57 -6.46
N LEU A 82 -6.84 19.33 -6.91
CA LEU A 82 -5.69 18.80 -7.66
C LEU A 82 -5.95 18.66 -9.17
N ASP A 83 -7.06 19.21 -9.66
CA ASP A 83 -7.51 19.11 -11.07
C ASP A 83 -7.78 17.65 -11.50
N MET A 84 -8.20 16.81 -10.56
CA MET A 84 -8.64 15.42 -10.77
C MET A 84 -10.11 15.30 -10.37
N HIS A 85 -10.99 15.03 -11.33
CA HIS A 85 -12.43 15.02 -11.13
C HIS A 85 -12.97 13.60 -11.07
N PHE A 86 -13.62 13.28 -9.95
CA PHE A 86 -14.28 11.99 -9.72
C PHE A 86 -15.72 12.22 -9.29
N GLU A 87 -16.63 11.38 -9.79
CA GLU A 87 -17.98 11.31 -9.27
C GLU A 87 -17.99 10.55 -7.93
N LYS A 88 -19.04 10.77 -7.10
CA LYS A 88 -19.10 10.17 -5.76
C LYS A 88 -19.15 8.64 -5.78
N ASP A 89 -19.72 8.05 -6.81
CA ASP A 89 -19.80 6.61 -7.03
C ASP A 89 -18.51 5.99 -7.59
N GLU A 90 -17.52 6.82 -7.94
CA GLU A 90 -16.18 6.41 -8.30
C GLU A 90 -15.22 6.38 -7.10
N ILE A 91 -15.71 6.75 -5.89
CA ILE A 91 -14.90 6.80 -4.66
C ILE A 91 -15.37 5.72 -3.69
N LEU A 92 -14.47 4.81 -3.35
CA LEU A 92 -14.66 3.77 -2.33
C LEU A 92 -13.71 3.99 -1.15
N ILE A 93 -14.26 4.07 0.05
CA ILE A 93 -13.46 4.23 1.27
C ILE A 93 -13.00 2.86 1.77
N THR A 94 -11.71 2.76 2.06
CA THR A 94 -11.07 1.54 2.58
C THR A 94 -10.32 1.81 3.87
N THR A 95 -9.96 0.76 4.60
CA THR A 95 -9.12 0.85 5.80
C THR A 95 -7.65 1.03 5.42
N GLY A 96 -7.37 2.15 4.76
CA GLY A 96 -6.05 2.51 4.25
C GLY A 96 -5.71 1.90 2.89
N GLY A 97 -4.57 2.34 2.33
CA GLY A 97 -4.15 1.99 0.97
C GLY A 97 -3.87 0.49 0.74
N SER A 98 -3.55 -0.27 1.79
CA SER A 98 -3.32 -1.71 1.63
C SER A 98 -4.59 -2.47 1.29
N GLU A 99 -5.73 -2.10 1.90
CA GLU A 99 -7.02 -2.70 1.54
C GLU A 99 -7.46 -2.27 0.14
N ALA A 100 -7.27 -0.99 -0.22
CA ALA A 100 -7.56 -0.49 -1.56
C ALA A 100 -6.80 -1.28 -2.63
N LEU A 101 -5.49 -1.46 -2.45
CA LEU A 101 -4.65 -2.23 -3.36
C LEU A 101 -5.09 -3.70 -3.43
N GLN A 102 -5.41 -4.33 -2.30
CA GLN A 102 -5.87 -5.71 -2.27
C GLN A 102 -7.17 -5.87 -3.05
N ILE A 103 -8.15 -4.98 -2.85
CA ILE A 103 -9.43 -5.00 -3.58
C ILE A 103 -9.20 -4.84 -5.08
N VAL A 104 -8.36 -3.87 -5.49
CA VAL A 104 -8.07 -3.65 -6.91
C VAL A 104 -7.43 -4.89 -7.53
N LEU A 105 -6.42 -5.47 -6.87
CA LEU A 105 -5.73 -6.66 -7.38
C LEU A 105 -6.66 -7.88 -7.46
N GLU A 106 -7.55 -8.07 -6.47
CA GLU A 106 -8.56 -9.12 -6.51
C GLU A 106 -9.59 -8.94 -7.64
N CYS A 107 -9.85 -7.69 -8.05
CA CYS A 107 -10.77 -7.40 -9.16
C CYS A 107 -10.17 -7.64 -10.55
N ILE A 108 -8.84 -7.55 -10.69
CA ILE A 108 -8.18 -7.55 -12.01
C ILE A 108 -7.30 -8.77 -12.28
N LEU A 109 -6.95 -9.56 -11.25
CA LEU A 109 -6.00 -10.67 -11.36
C LEU A 109 -6.67 -12.03 -11.19
N ASP A 110 -6.29 -12.95 -12.06
CA ASP A 110 -6.57 -14.38 -11.97
C ASP A 110 -5.33 -15.20 -11.59
N ASP A 111 -5.53 -16.49 -11.28
CA ASP A 111 -4.42 -17.41 -10.98
C ASP A 111 -3.48 -17.53 -12.20
N GLY A 112 -2.22 -17.16 -12.00
CA GLY A 112 -1.16 -17.22 -13.02
C GLY A 112 -0.86 -15.90 -13.70
N ASP A 113 -1.64 -14.86 -13.46
CA ASP A 113 -1.39 -13.51 -13.97
C ASP A 113 -0.14 -12.86 -13.38
N GLU A 114 0.38 -11.86 -14.06
CA GLU A 114 1.52 -11.04 -13.65
C GLU A 114 1.16 -9.57 -13.57
N ILE A 115 1.78 -8.89 -12.58
CA ILE A 115 1.81 -7.44 -12.47
C ILE A 115 3.24 -6.94 -12.62
N LEU A 116 3.43 -5.88 -13.40
CA LEU A 116 4.72 -5.21 -13.56
C LEU A 116 4.90 -4.17 -12.47
N ILE A 117 5.99 -4.26 -11.71
CA ILE A 117 6.31 -3.27 -10.68
C ILE A 117 7.80 -2.92 -10.77
N PRO A 118 8.17 -1.61 -10.85
CA PRO A 118 9.58 -1.22 -10.79
C PRO A 118 10.22 -1.62 -9.46
N GLU A 119 11.39 -2.22 -9.50
CA GLU A 119 12.15 -2.55 -8.30
C GLU A 119 13.27 -1.52 -8.01
N PRO A 120 13.58 -1.24 -6.72
CA PRO A 120 13.00 -1.85 -5.52
C PRO A 120 11.59 -1.34 -5.21
N PHE A 121 10.72 -2.23 -4.75
CA PHE A 121 9.33 -1.91 -4.42
C PHE A 121 8.97 -2.32 -2.98
N TYR A 122 7.81 -1.88 -2.53
CA TYR A 122 7.29 -2.19 -1.21
C TYR A 122 6.99 -3.69 -1.07
N PRO A 123 7.64 -4.40 -0.12
CA PRO A 123 7.58 -5.87 -0.05
C PRO A 123 6.18 -6.47 0.08
N ASN A 124 5.22 -5.72 0.63
CA ASN A 124 3.85 -6.21 0.78
C ASN A 124 3.15 -6.45 -0.56
N TYR A 125 3.59 -5.83 -1.65
CA TYR A 125 3.04 -6.11 -2.98
C TYR A 125 3.19 -7.59 -3.36
N ASN A 126 4.28 -8.24 -2.97
CA ASN A 126 4.44 -9.69 -3.15
C ASN A 126 3.32 -10.48 -2.46
N THR A 127 3.02 -10.13 -1.20
CA THR A 127 1.96 -10.79 -0.44
C THR A 127 0.60 -10.60 -1.10
N MET A 128 0.29 -9.37 -1.53
CA MET A 128 -0.96 -9.04 -2.20
C MET A 128 -1.10 -9.82 -3.52
N ALA A 129 -0.07 -9.84 -4.37
CA ALA A 129 -0.08 -10.60 -5.61
C ALA A 129 -0.26 -12.11 -5.36
N TYR A 130 0.48 -12.70 -4.41
CA TYR A 130 0.38 -14.12 -4.10
C TYR A 130 -0.98 -14.52 -3.55
N THR A 131 -1.64 -13.68 -2.76
CA THR A 131 -3.00 -13.95 -2.25
C THR A 131 -4.03 -13.93 -3.36
N CYS A 132 -3.84 -13.13 -4.39
CA CYS A 132 -4.67 -13.12 -5.62
C CYS A 132 -4.33 -14.29 -6.57
N GLY A 133 -3.27 -15.06 -6.32
CA GLY A 133 -2.83 -16.13 -7.22
C GLY A 133 -1.85 -15.68 -8.32
N ALA A 134 -1.56 -14.40 -8.36
CA ALA A 134 -0.66 -13.77 -9.31
C ALA A 134 0.79 -13.70 -8.79
N ARG A 135 1.68 -13.17 -9.59
CA ARG A 135 3.07 -12.90 -9.23
C ARG A 135 3.52 -11.53 -9.72
N ILE A 136 4.55 -10.98 -9.08
CA ILE A 136 5.21 -9.78 -9.57
C ILE A 136 6.25 -10.18 -10.60
N HIS A 137 6.21 -9.50 -11.75
CA HIS A 137 7.28 -9.45 -12.74
C HIS A 137 7.99 -8.11 -12.56
N PRO A 138 9.21 -8.05 -11.99
CA PRO A 138 9.85 -6.79 -11.67
C PRO A 138 10.40 -6.10 -12.92
N ILE A 139 10.23 -4.78 -13.00
CA ILE A 139 10.92 -3.94 -13.99
C ILE A 139 12.28 -3.56 -13.38
N PRO A 140 13.41 -3.99 -13.95
CA PRO A 140 14.73 -3.72 -13.40
C PRO A 140 15.06 -2.23 -13.41
N THR A 141 15.54 -1.71 -12.28
CA THR A 141 16.10 -0.36 -12.16
C THR A 141 17.48 -0.39 -11.51
N SER A 142 18.21 0.71 -11.55
CA SER A 142 19.56 0.81 -11.03
C SER A 142 19.77 2.08 -10.21
N PRO A 143 20.49 2.02 -9.08
CA PRO A 143 20.89 3.23 -8.36
C PRO A 143 21.84 4.14 -9.16
N HIS A 144 22.55 3.58 -10.15
CA HIS A 144 23.47 4.34 -10.98
C HIS A 144 22.78 5.28 -11.96
N ASP A 145 21.50 5.02 -12.29
CA ASP A 145 20.66 5.87 -13.13
C ASP A 145 19.51 6.55 -12.36
N GLY A 146 19.60 6.55 -11.01
CA GLY A 146 18.58 7.15 -10.14
C GLY A 146 17.27 6.37 -10.07
N TYR A 147 17.30 5.07 -10.35
CA TYR A 147 16.11 4.21 -10.37
C TYR A 147 15.05 4.62 -11.39
N HIS A 148 15.48 5.14 -12.55
CA HIS A 148 14.55 5.52 -13.61
C HIS A 148 13.82 4.31 -14.19
N TYR A 149 12.49 4.29 -14.02
CA TYR A 149 11.59 3.24 -14.51
C TYR A 149 10.63 3.73 -15.61
N ALA A 150 10.50 5.04 -15.78
CA ALA A 150 9.54 5.63 -16.73
C ALA A 150 10.01 5.60 -18.20
N ASP A 151 10.96 4.73 -18.51
CA ASP A 151 11.36 4.46 -19.90
C ASP A 151 10.36 3.48 -20.51
N ARG A 152 9.56 3.99 -21.47
CA ARG A 152 8.53 3.21 -22.14
C ARG A 152 9.08 1.92 -22.78
N ALA A 153 10.23 1.99 -23.41
CA ALA A 153 10.83 0.83 -24.08
C ALA A 153 11.24 -0.26 -23.06
N LYS A 154 11.73 0.13 -21.88
CA LYS A 154 12.02 -0.81 -20.79
C LYS A 154 10.75 -1.49 -20.29
N VAL A 155 9.69 -0.73 -20.07
CA VAL A 155 8.42 -1.30 -19.60
C VAL A 155 7.80 -2.22 -20.65
N GLU A 156 7.76 -1.80 -21.92
CA GLU A 156 7.22 -2.61 -23.01
C GLU A 156 7.99 -3.92 -23.22
N ALA A 157 9.30 -3.95 -22.96
CA ALA A 157 10.12 -5.16 -23.06
C ALA A 157 9.78 -6.23 -22.02
N GLU A 158 9.22 -5.82 -20.87
CA GLU A 158 8.82 -6.73 -19.78
C GLU A 158 7.36 -7.24 -19.92
N ILE A 159 6.57 -6.68 -20.85
CA ILE A 159 5.20 -7.12 -21.09
C ILE A 159 5.20 -8.47 -21.79
N ASN A 160 4.41 -9.40 -21.28
CA ASN A 160 4.21 -10.73 -21.85
C ASN A 160 2.73 -11.14 -21.81
N GLU A 161 2.41 -12.36 -22.23
CA GLU A 161 1.03 -12.87 -22.31
C GLU A 161 0.32 -12.99 -20.95
N HIS A 162 1.07 -13.02 -19.84
CA HIS A 162 0.53 -13.09 -18.48
C HIS A 162 0.37 -11.72 -17.83
N THR A 163 0.90 -10.66 -18.44
CA THR A 163 0.83 -9.30 -17.89
C THR A 163 -0.60 -8.76 -17.90
N ARG A 164 -1.10 -8.35 -16.72
CA ARG A 164 -2.43 -7.74 -16.55
C ARG A 164 -2.36 -6.27 -16.13
N ALA A 165 -1.35 -5.87 -15.35
CA ALA A 165 -1.20 -4.50 -14.87
C ALA A 165 0.28 -4.14 -14.67
#